data_a49f0d44627ed000654d736810c2bdc9
#
_entry.id   a49f0d44627ed000654d736810c2bdc9
#
_cell.length_a   1.000
_cell.length_b   1.000
_cell.length_c   1.000
_cell.angle_alpha   90.00
_cell.angle_beta   90.00
_cell.angle_gamma   90.00
#
_symmetry.space_group_name_H-M   'P 1'
#
loop_
_entity.id
_entity.type
_entity.pdbx_description
1 polymer ?
#
loop_
_entity_poly.entity_id
_entity_poly.type
_entity_poly.pdbx_seq_one_letter_code
_entity_poly.pdbx_strand_id
1 'polypeptide(L)'
;RVWPNVGEPEEIDFAFVWQIPHGVLATFPNLLAISSLGAGVDALLADPDLPRTIPITRLVDPLMAGRMAEYVAATVLHYHLGLDAYGEQQAREHWQRHPAADARDRTVALLGLGQMGQRCAQYLAALGFNLLGWSRSARDIDGVQCSHGPDGLAPVLQAADIVVVLLPLTDQTANLMDKAAFDA
;
A
#
# COMPACT_ATOMS: atom_id res chain seq x y z
N ARG A 1 7.44 -21.56 -19.99
CA ARG A 1 6.08 -22.02 -20.33
C ARG A 1 5.06 -21.09 -19.69
N VAL A 2 3.87 -20.96 -20.26
CA VAL A 2 2.83 -20.03 -19.78
C VAL A 2 1.53 -20.79 -19.59
N TRP A 3 0.91 -20.62 -18.40
CA TRP A 3 -0.40 -21.19 -18.11
C TRP A 3 -1.45 -20.74 -19.15
N PRO A 4 -2.39 -21.61 -19.57
CA PRO A 4 -2.59 -23.01 -19.16
C PRO A 4 -1.69 -24.02 -19.89
N ASN A 5 -0.84 -23.62 -20.81
CA ASN A 5 -0.04 -24.52 -21.67
C ASN A 5 1.37 -24.75 -21.09
N VAL A 6 1.42 -25.29 -19.86
CA VAL A 6 2.69 -25.47 -19.13
C VAL A 6 3.40 -26.79 -19.42
N GLY A 7 2.77 -27.73 -20.16
CA GLY A 7 3.27 -29.09 -20.40
C GLY A 7 2.95 -30.03 -19.24
N GLU A 8 3.80 -31.02 -19.01
CA GLU A 8 3.58 -32.00 -17.95
C GLU A 8 3.81 -31.35 -16.57
N PRO A 9 2.83 -31.48 -15.62
CA PRO A 9 2.91 -30.87 -14.29
C PRO A 9 4.16 -31.28 -13.50
N GLU A 10 4.66 -32.47 -13.71
CA GLU A 10 5.86 -33.05 -13.06
C GLU A 10 7.16 -32.35 -13.46
N GLU A 11 7.15 -31.61 -14.58
CA GLU A 11 8.31 -30.86 -15.08
C GLU A 11 8.40 -29.42 -14.54
N ILE A 12 7.47 -29.02 -13.66
CA ILE A 12 7.40 -27.66 -13.13
C ILE A 12 8.05 -27.59 -11.74
N ASP A 13 9.24 -27.02 -11.68
CA ASP A 13 10.01 -26.81 -10.45
C ASP A 13 9.81 -25.42 -9.85
N PHE A 14 9.53 -24.40 -10.68
CA PHE A 14 9.38 -23.00 -10.26
C PHE A 14 8.18 -22.34 -10.92
N ALA A 15 7.41 -21.60 -10.15
CA ALA A 15 6.25 -20.84 -10.62
C ALA A 15 6.45 -19.33 -10.43
N PHE A 16 6.43 -18.57 -11.53
CA PHE A 16 6.29 -17.11 -11.51
C PHE A 16 4.83 -16.77 -11.78
N VAL A 17 4.16 -16.10 -10.82
CA VAL A 17 2.72 -15.99 -10.85
C VAL A 17 2.23 -14.56 -10.68
N TRP A 18 1.15 -14.24 -11.39
CA TRP A 18 0.32 -13.06 -11.21
C TRP A 18 -1.14 -13.47 -11.38
N GLN A 19 -1.95 -13.27 -10.33
CA GLN A 19 -3.40 -13.57 -10.36
C GLN A 19 -3.73 -14.99 -10.87
N ILE A 20 -2.99 -15.97 -10.38
CA ILE A 20 -3.22 -17.37 -10.73
C ILE A 20 -4.53 -17.87 -10.08
N PRO A 21 -5.37 -18.67 -10.78
CA PRO A 21 -6.55 -19.26 -10.18
C PRO A 21 -6.19 -20.18 -9.01
N HIS A 22 -7.06 -20.23 -7.99
CA HIS A 22 -6.89 -21.11 -6.83
C HIS A 22 -6.78 -22.58 -7.24
N GLY A 23 -5.98 -23.34 -6.52
CA GLY A 23 -5.76 -24.78 -6.72
C GLY A 23 -4.75 -25.13 -7.82
N VAL A 24 -4.42 -24.21 -8.72
CA VAL A 24 -3.50 -24.49 -9.84
C VAL A 24 -2.11 -24.86 -9.34
N LEU A 25 -1.58 -24.17 -8.35
CA LEU A 25 -0.24 -24.43 -7.80
C LEU A 25 -0.13 -25.80 -7.13
N ALA A 26 -1.23 -26.32 -6.59
CA ALA A 26 -1.28 -27.65 -6.00
C ALA A 26 -1.18 -28.78 -7.04
N THR A 27 -1.40 -28.48 -8.33
CA THR A 27 -1.29 -29.49 -9.40
C THR A 27 0.15 -29.77 -9.82
N PHE A 28 1.14 -29.02 -9.32
CA PHE A 28 2.56 -29.19 -9.66
C PHE A 28 3.30 -29.92 -8.54
N PRO A 29 3.49 -31.26 -8.62
CA PRO A 29 3.98 -32.07 -7.51
C PRO A 29 5.46 -31.81 -7.15
N ASN A 30 6.25 -31.31 -8.10
CA ASN A 30 7.68 -31.06 -7.94
C ASN A 30 8.04 -29.59 -7.69
N LEU A 31 7.04 -28.75 -7.39
CA LEU A 31 7.25 -27.32 -7.21
C LEU A 31 8.16 -27.02 -6.00
N LEU A 32 9.26 -26.32 -6.25
CA LEU A 32 10.31 -25.99 -5.27
C LEU A 32 10.16 -24.56 -4.71
N ALA A 33 9.66 -23.61 -5.53
CA ALA A 33 9.44 -22.23 -5.11
C ALA A 33 8.38 -21.54 -5.96
N ILE A 34 7.69 -20.58 -5.33
CA ILE A 34 6.70 -19.72 -5.94
C ILE A 34 7.19 -18.27 -5.84
N SER A 35 7.15 -17.51 -6.94
CA SER A 35 7.48 -16.10 -6.95
C SER A 35 6.30 -15.27 -7.45
N SER A 36 5.78 -14.38 -6.61
CA SER A 36 4.81 -13.38 -7.06
C SER A 36 5.51 -12.31 -7.91
N LEU A 37 4.97 -12.03 -9.09
CA LEU A 37 5.39 -10.92 -9.95
C LEU A 37 4.85 -9.57 -9.45
N GLY A 38 4.02 -9.58 -8.42
CA GLY A 38 3.53 -8.39 -7.72
C GLY A 38 4.23 -8.16 -6.38
N ALA A 39 4.08 -6.95 -5.84
CA ALA A 39 4.58 -6.60 -4.50
C ALA A 39 3.74 -7.25 -3.39
N GLY A 40 2.45 -7.52 -3.62
CA GLY A 40 1.55 -8.23 -2.73
C GLY A 40 1.55 -9.73 -2.97
N VAL A 41 1.22 -10.49 -1.92
CA VAL A 41 1.05 -11.96 -1.96
C VAL A 41 -0.30 -12.39 -1.39
N ASP A 42 -1.18 -11.45 -1.09
CA ASP A 42 -2.49 -11.65 -0.49
C ASP A 42 -3.36 -12.61 -1.30
N ALA A 43 -3.43 -12.44 -2.62
CA ALA A 43 -4.16 -13.34 -3.51
C ALA A 43 -3.61 -14.78 -3.50
N LEU A 44 -2.28 -14.93 -3.38
CA LEU A 44 -1.66 -16.26 -3.24
C LEU A 44 -1.99 -16.89 -1.90
N LEU A 45 -1.90 -16.11 -0.83
CA LEU A 45 -2.16 -16.60 0.54
C LEU A 45 -3.64 -16.92 0.79
N ALA A 46 -4.54 -16.32 0.02
CA ALA A 46 -5.97 -16.61 0.04
C ALA A 46 -6.34 -17.96 -0.61
N ASP A 47 -5.44 -18.57 -1.40
CA ASP A 47 -5.68 -19.89 -1.98
C ASP A 47 -5.67 -20.97 -0.91
N PRO A 48 -6.82 -21.68 -0.67
CA PRO A 48 -6.90 -22.75 0.34
C PRO A 48 -6.01 -23.94 -0.01
N ASP A 49 -5.73 -24.18 -1.29
CA ASP A 49 -4.95 -25.31 -1.78
C ASP A 49 -3.47 -24.94 -1.98
N LEU A 50 -3.05 -23.75 -1.56
CA LEU A 50 -1.66 -23.31 -1.68
C LEU A 50 -0.71 -24.24 -0.94
N PRO A 51 0.35 -24.80 -1.58
CA PRO A 51 1.33 -25.64 -0.91
C PRO A 51 2.16 -24.82 0.10
N ARG A 52 1.77 -24.87 1.37
CA ARG A 52 2.31 -24.06 2.48
C ARG A 52 3.75 -24.40 2.89
N THR A 53 4.28 -25.53 2.43
CA THR A 53 5.66 -25.96 2.71
C THR A 53 6.67 -25.40 1.73
N ILE A 54 6.21 -24.82 0.63
CA ILE A 54 7.06 -24.27 -0.43
C ILE A 54 7.33 -22.79 -0.18
N PRO A 55 8.58 -22.32 -0.28
CA PRO A 55 8.92 -20.92 -0.10
C PRO A 55 8.23 -20.04 -1.13
N ILE A 56 7.64 -18.93 -0.64
CA ILE A 56 7.02 -17.91 -1.47
C ILE A 56 7.86 -16.63 -1.40
N THR A 57 8.24 -16.13 -2.57
CA THR A 57 8.91 -14.84 -2.72
C THR A 57 8.00 -13.83 -3.43
N ARG A 58 8.34 -12.56 -3.35
CA ARG A 58 7.62 -11.49 -4.03
C ARG A 58 8.57 -10.52 -4.72
N LEU A 59 8.08 -9.83 -5.73
CA LEU A 59 8.84 -8.76 -6.36
C LEU A 59 9.01 -7.57 -5.38
N VAL A 60 10.24 -7.11 -5.24
CA VAL A 60 10.59 -5.87 -4.57
C VAL A 60 11.29 -4.99 -5.60
N ASP A 61 10.52 -4.06 -6.20
CA ASP A 61 11.01 -3.20 -7.28
C ASP A 61 11.04 -1.74 -6.80
N PRO A 62 12.24 -1.10 -6.76
CA PRO A 62 12.38 0.31 -6.42
C PRO A 62 11.61 1.24 -7.36
N LEU A 63 11.47 0.89 -8.64
CA LEU A 63 10.69 1.69 -9.59
C LEU A 63 9.20 1.68 -9.25
N MET A 64 8.66 0.54 -8.84
CA MET A 64 7.28 0.43 -8.37
C MET A 64 7.05 1.30 -7.12
N ALA A 65 7.98 1.27 -6.16
CA ALA A 65 7.90 2.12 -4.97
C ALA A 65 7.98 3.62 -5.34
N GLY A 66 8.80 3.99 -6.32
CA GLY A 66 8.89 5.35 -6.84
C GLY A 66 7.57 5.82 -7.47
N ARG A 67 6.98 5.03 -8.36
CA ARG A 67 5.69 5.34 -9.00
C ARG A 67 4.54 5.45 -7.99
N MET A 68 4.54 4.58 -6.97
CA MET A 68 3.56 4.69 -5.89
C MET A 68 3.74 5.99 -5.10
N ALA A 69 4.99 6.40 -4.82
CA ALA A 69 5.26 7.65 -4.14
C ALA A 69 4.84 8.88 -4.97
N GLU A 70 5.02 8.84 -6.29
CA GLU A 70 4.52 9.87 -7.20
C GLU A 70 2.99 9.97 -7.17
N TYR A 71 2.30 8.83 -7.23
CA TYR A 71 0.84 8.77 -7.15
C TYR A 71 0.33 9.31 -5.81
N VAL A 72 0.93 8.88 -4.70
CA VAL A 72 0.57 9.35 -3.36
C VAL A 72 0.81 10.86 -3.22
N ALA A 73 1.97 11.36 -3.65
CA ALA A 73 2.28 12.79 -3.60
C ALA A 73 1.31 13.61 -4.44
N ALA A 74 0.98 13.16 -5.65
CA ALA A 74 0.01 13.83 -6.52
C ALA A 74 -1.39 13.86 -5.89
N THR A 75 -1.83 12.75 -5.28
CA THR A 75 -3.14 12.66 -4.62
C THR A 75 -3.21 13.54 -3.38
N VAL A 76 -2.18 13.51 -2.53
CA VAL A 76 -2.09 14.36 -1.34
C VAL A 76 -2.11 15.84 -1.74
N LEU A 77 -1.32 16.23 -2.74
CA LEU A 77 -1.31 17.62 -3.24
C LEU A 77 -2.65 18.02 -3.86
N HIS A 78 -3.34 17.11 -4.53
CA HIS A 78 -4.66 17.36 -5.11
C HIS A 78 -5.66 17.85 -4.05
N TYR A 79 -5.76 17.14 -2.93
CA TYR A 79 -6.64 17.54 -1.82
C TYR A 79 -6.07 18.70 -1.00
N HIS A 80 -4.77 18.73 -0.76
CA HIS A 80 -4.12 19.83 -0.02
C HIS A 80 -4.33 21.18 -0.70
N LEU A 81 -4.24 21.23 -2.02
CA LEU A 81 -4.42 22.45 -2.83
C LEU A 81 -5.89 22.74 -3.16
N GLY A 82 -6.83 21.84 -2.80
CA GLY A 82 -8.24 21.97 -3.13
C GLY A 82 -8.55 21.90 -4.63
N LEU A 83 -7.76 21.12 -5.38
CA LEU A 83 -7.94 21.00 -6.84
C LEU A 83 -9.26 20.35 -7.21
N ASP A 84 -9.81 19.50 -6.36
CA ASP A 84 -11.15 18.94 -6.45
C ASP A 84 -12.22 20.04 -6.44
N ALA A 85 -12.19 20.92 -5.44
CA ALA A 85 -13.10 22.05 -5.33
C ALA A 85 -12.95 23.02 -6.51
N TYR A 86 -11.73 23.33 -6.94
CA TYR A 86 -11.48 24.16 -8.12
C TYR A 86 -11.98 23.51 -9.42
N GLY A 87 -11.87 22.17 -9.54
CA GLY A 87 -12.43 21.43 -10.68
C GLY A 87 -13.97 21.55 -10.74
N GLU A 88 -14.67 21.44 -9.60
CA GLU A 88 -16.10 21.68 -9.54
C GLU A 88 -16.51 23.11 -9.86
N GLN A 89 -15.75 24.10 -9.38
CA GLN A 89 -15.97 25.50 -9.66
C GLN A 89 -15.81 25.81 -11.16
N GLN A 90 -14.76 25.25 -11.76
CA GLN A 90 -14.52 25.37 -13.21
C GLN A 90 -15.69 24.83 -14.02
N ALA A 91 -16.21 23.64 -13.65
CA ALA A 91 -17.36 23.05 -14.32
C ALA A 91 -18.66 23.90 -14.20
N ARG A 92 -18.77 24.73 -13.17
CA ARG A 92 -19.90 25.64 -12.89
C ARG A 92 -19.62 27.08 -13.36
N GLU A 93 -18.51 27.33 -14.05
CA GLU A 93 -18.06 28.68 -14.46
C GLU A 93 -18.00 29.67 -13.30
N HIS A 94 -17.69 29.18 -12.08
CA HIS A 94 -17.69 29.95 -10.85
C HIS A 94 -16.26 30.22 -10.38
N TRP A 95 -15.86 31.48 -10.25
CA TRP A 95 -14.57 31.88 -9.73
C TRP A 95 -14.64 32.23 -8.25
N GLN A 96 -14.02 31.41 -7.40
CA GLN A 96 -13.84 31.69 -5.99
C GLN A 96 -12.47 31.20 -5.52
N ARG A 97 -11.69 32.07 -4.92
CA ARG A 97 -10.40 31.72 -4.32
C ARG A 97 -10.61 31.10 -2.93
N HIS A 98 -9.98 29.97 -2.69
CA HIS A 98 -9.91 29.37 -1.35
C HIS A 98 -8.63 29.80 -0.62
N PRO A 99 -8.64 29.86 0.74
CA PRO A 99 -7.42 30.06 1.51
C PRO A 99 -6.41 28.96 1.20
N ALA A 100 -5.17 29.33 0.96
CA ALA A 100 -4.07 28.39 0.80
C ALA A 100 -3.61 27.92 2.18
N ALA A 101 -3.49 26.59 2.39
CA ALA A 101 -2.82 26.00 3.54
C ALA A 101 -1.33 25.82 3.21
N ASP A 102 -0.46 25.94 4.22
CA ASP A 102 0.95 25.55 4.07
C ASP A 102 1.04 24.03 4.33
N ALA A 103 1.91 23.33 3.60
CA ALA A 103 2.14 21.91 3.80
C ALA A 103 2.63 21.61 5.25
N ARG A 104 3.34 22.54 5.86
CA ARG A 104 3.80 22.45 7.26
C ARG A 104 2.67 22.47 8.31
N ASP A 105 1.50 22.96 7.92
CA ASP A 105 0.31 22.98 8.77
C ASP A 105 -0.57 21.73 8.56
N ARG A 106 -0.11 20.78 7.73
CA ARG A 106 -0.82 19.54 7.42
C ARG A 106 -0.04 18.32 7.86
N THR A 107 -0.78 17.38 8.44
CA THR A 107 -0.25 16.10 8.90
C THR A 107 -0.75 14.97 8.01
N VAL A 108 0.17 14.24 7.41
CA VAL A 108 -0.13 13.05 6.59
C VAL A 108 0.28 11.81 7.35
N ALA A 109 -0.67 10.90 7.57
CA ALA A 109 -0.43 9.61 8.19
C ALA A 109 -0.19 8.52 7.12
N LEU A 110 0.88 7.75 7.27
CA LEU A 110 1.24 6.61 6.44
C LEU A 110 0.97 5.32 7.23
N LEU A 111 -0.06 4.57 6.86
CA LEU A 111 -0.33 3.25 7.41
C LEU A 111 0.37 2.18 6.57
N GLY A 112 1.46 1.65 7.10
CA GLY A 112 2.35 0.73 6.40
C GLY A 112 3.69 1.36 6.04
N LEU A 113 4.71 1.08 6.88
CA LEU A 113 6.06 1.64 6.79
C LEU A 113 7.06 0.66 6.14
N GLY A 114 6.59 -0.09 5.13
CA GLY A 114 7.42 -0.93 4.28
C GLY A 114 8.17 -0.12 3.21
N GLN A 115 8.69 -0.77 2.18
CA GLN A 115 9.41 -0.13 1.07
C GLN A 115 8.62 1.04 0.42
N MET A 116 7.33 0.81 0.13
CA MET A 116 6.48 1.84 -0.47
C MET A 116 6.22 3.00 0.49
N GLY A 117 5.89 2.69 1.77
CA GLY A 117 5.64 3.73 2.78
C GLY A 117 6.86 4.61 3.03
N GLN A 118 8.04 4.01 3.13
CA GLN A 118 9.29 4.78 3.28
C GLN A 118 9.55 5.68 2.07
N ARG A 119 9.29 5.18 0.84
CA ARG A 119 9.45 5.99 -0.35
C ARG A 119 8.45 7.14 -0.42
N CYS A 120 7.18 6.89 -0.04
CA CYS A 120 6.16 7.93 0.08
C CYS A 120 6.54 8.98 1.13
N ALA A 121 7.07 8.55 2.29
CA ALA A 121 7.54 9.46 3.34
C ALA A 121 8.61 10.43 2.82
N GLN A 122 9.59 9.94 2.06
CA GLN A 122 10.64 10.78 1.46
C GLN A 122 10.06 11.88 0.54
N TYR A 123 9.08 11.54 -0.30
CA TYR A 123 8.45 12.51 -1.22
C TYR A 123 7.62 13.54 -0.46
N LEU A 124 6.82 13.11 0.51
CA LEU A 124 5.96 14.00 1.29
C LEU A 124 6.77 14.90 2.24
N ALA A 125 7.84 14.39 2.84
CA ALA A 125 8.76 15.19 3.63
C ALA A 125 9.43 16.29 2.79
N ALA A 126 9.85 15.98 1.57
CA ALA A 126 10.43 16.96 0.64
C ALA A 126 9.44 18.07 0.24
N LEU A 127 8.13 17.80 0.29
CA LEU A 127 7.06 18.78 0.08
C LEU A 127 6.73 19.59 1.35
N GLY A 128 7.29 19.23 2.50
CA GLY A 128 7.16 19.96 3.76
C GLY A 128 6.01 19.51 4.67
N PHE A 129 5.33 18.41 4.37
CA PHE A 129 4.27 17.86 5.24
C PHE A 129 4.82 17.32 6.57
N ASN A 130 4.05 17.44 7.65
CA ASN A 130 4.28 16.69 8.89
C ASN A 130 3.89 15.23 8.66
N LEU A 131 4.74 14.29 9.10
CA LEU A 131 4.51 12.89 8.83
C LEU A 131 4.34 12.08 10.11
N LEU A 132 3.22 11.37 10.18
CA LEU A 132 2.97 10.28 11.11
C LEU A 132 3.07 8.95 10.37
N GLY A 133 3.56 7.93 11.05
CA GLY A 133 3.63 6.60 10.48
C GLY A 133 3.13 5.54 11.45
N TRP A 134 2.40 4.56 10.93
CA TRP A 134 1.97 3.41 11.71
C TRP A 134 2.37 2.10 11.03
N SER A 135 2.82 1.15 11.83
CA SER A 135 3.12 -0.23 11.39
C SER A 135 2.89 -1.24 12.52
N ARG A 136 2.76 -2.52 12.16
CA ARG A 136 2.56 -3.60 13.12
C ARG A 136 3.71 -3.70 14.15
N SER A 137 4.93 -3.55 13.71
CA SER A 137 6.15 -3.59 14.54
C SER A 137 6.83 -2.23 14.57
N ALA A 138 7.58 -1.94 15.64
CA ALA A 138 8.33 -0.71 15.77
C ALA A 138 9.21 -0.43 14.53
N ARG A 139 9.21 0.81 14.09
CA ARG A 139 10.05 1.34 13.02
C ARG A 139 10.62 2.67 13.44
N ASP A 140 11.79 2.97 12.91
CA ASP A 140 12.42 4.27 12.99
C ASP A 140 12.72 4.75 11.58
N ILE A 141 12.12 5.87 11.20
CA ILE A 141 12.23 6.45 9.85
C ILE A 141 12.47 7.94 10.02
N ASP A 142 13.56 8.41 9.45
CA ASP A 142 13.94 9.82 9.51
C ASP A 142 12.80 10.73 8.99
N GLY A 143 12.49 11.75 9.78
CA GLY A 143 11.42 12.71 9.48
C GLY A 143 9.99 12.18 9.65
N VAL A 144 9.78 10.98 10.22
CA VAL A 144 8.45 10.39 10.48
C VAL A 144 8.29 10.08 11.95
N GLN A 145 7.26 10.62 12.59
CA GLN A 145 6.88 10.21 13.94
C GLN A 145 6.18 8.85 13.88
N CYS A 146 6.91 7.79 14.23
CA CYS A 146 6.45 6.41 14.09
C CYS A 146 5.72 5.91 15.35
N SER A 147 4.58 5.25 15.11
CA SER A 147 3.80 4.47 16.08
C SER A 147 3.65 3.03 15.63
N HIS A 148 3.34 2.11 16.55
CA HIS A 148 3.19 0.71 16.21
C HIS A 148 2.19 -0.02 17.10
N GLY A 149 1.78 -1.20 16.65
CA GLY A 149 0.86 -2.07 17.38
C GLY A 149 -0.58 -1.54 17.42
N PRO A 150 -1.49 -2.28 18.10
CA PRO A 150 -2.91 -1.93 18.13
C PRO A 150 -3.16 -0.55 18.75
N ASP A 151 -2.49 -0.23 19.85
CA ASP A 151 -2.71 1.01 20.59
C ASP A 151 -2.15 2.24 19.87
N GLY A 152 -1.25 2.04 18.91
CA GLY A 152 -0.62 3.13 18.16
C GLY A 152 -1.45 3.66 16.98
N LEU A 153 -2.51 2.96 16.55
CA LEU A 153 -3.28 3.34 15.37
C LEU A 153 -4.20 4.54 15.63
N ALA A 154 -5.02 4.47 16.67
CA ALA A 154 -6.02 5.50 16.96
C ALA A 154 -5.39 6.89 17.16
N PRO A 155 -4.29 7.09 17.93
CA PRO A 155 -3.64 8.38 18.03
C PRO A 155 -3.12 8.93 16.69
N VAL A 156 -2.65 8.05 15.80
CA VAL A 156 -2.18 8.45 14.47
C VAL A 156 -3.35 8.93 13.60
N LEU A 157 -4.49 8.24 13.62
CA LEU A 157 -5.69 8.63 12.87
C LEU A 157 -6.26 9.96 13.38
N GLN A 158 -6.33 10.15 14.71
CA GLN A 158 -6.84 11.39 15.33
C GLN A 158 -6.01 12.63 15.02
N ALA A 159 -4.72 12.47 14.80
CA ALA A 159 -3.81 13.58 14.52
C ALA A 159 -3.60 13.86 13.03
N ALA A 160 -4.15 13.03 12.14
CA ALA A 160 -3.93 13.12 10.71
C ALA A 160 -5.01 13.97 10.00
N ASP A 161 -4.60 14.87 9.12
CA ASP A 161 -5.49 15.51 8.15
C ASP A 161 -5.75 14.61 6.93
N ILE A 162 -4.75 13.82 6.55
CA ILE A 162 -4.79 12.93 5.38
C ILE A 162 -4.21 11.58 5.78
N VAL A 163 -4.89 10.49 5.42
CA VAL A 163 -4.44 9.13 5.70
C VAL A 163 -4.14 8.40 4.38
N VAL A 164 -2.96 7.81 4.29
CA VAL A 164 -2.50 6.99 3.16
C VAL A 164 -2.33 5.55 3.64
N VAL A 165 -3.08 4.62 3.07
CA VAL A 165 -3.04 3.20 3.45
C VAL A 165 -2.22 2.42 2.44
N LEU A 166 -1.09 1.85 2.89
CA LEU A 166 -0.14 1.06 2.09
C LEU A 166 0.10 -0.33 2.70
N LEU A 167 -0.91 -0.82 3.41
CA LEU A 167 -0.89 -2.13 4.06
C LEU A 167 -1.28 -3.24 3.07
N PRO A 168 -0.68 -4.43 3.18
CA PRO A 168 -1.18 -5.60 2.48
C PRO A 168 -2.55 -6.01 3.05
N LEU A 169 -3.42 -6.60 2.24
CA LEU A 169 -4.66 -7.20 2.72
C LEU A 169 -4.34 -8.55 3.38
N THR A 170 -4.62 -8.65 4.67
CA THR A 170 -4.48 -9.86 5.50
C THR A 170 -5.64 -9.93 6.48
N ASP A 171 -5.81 -11.05 7.17
CA ASP A 171 -6.82 -11.18 8.24
C ASP A 171 -6.67 -10.11 9.33
N GLN A 172 -5.44 -9.62 9.56
CA GLN A 172 -5.14 -8.59 10.56
C GLN A 172 -5.37 -7.16 10.06
N THR A 173 -5.41 -6.94 8.75
CA THR A 173 -5.58 -5.62 8.13
C THR A 173 -6.91 -5.47 7.40
N ALA A 174 -7.63 -6.57 7.21
CA ALA A 174 -8.98 -6.54 6.68
C ALA A 174 -9.88 -5.69 7.60
N ASN A 175 -10.60 -4.75 7.00
CA ASN A 175 -11.47 -3.79 7.69
C ASN A 175 -10.76 -2.92 8.76
N LEU A 176 -9.43 -2.74 8.68
CA LEU A 176 -8.70 -1.85 9.59
C LEU A 176 -9.23 -0.42 9.53
N MET A 177 -9.61 0.03 8.34
CA MET A 177 -10.31 1.32 8.11
C MET A 177 -11.82 1.09 8.18
N ASP A 178 -12.32 0.79 9.38
CA ASP A 178 -13.74 0.66 9.67
C ASP A 178 -14.38 2.02 10.03
N LYS A 179 -15.66 2.00 10.41
CA LYS A 179 -16.37 3.21 10.81
C LYS A 179 -15.67 3.92 11.99
N ALA A 180 -15.16 3.18 12.96
CA ALA A 180 -14.49 3.77 14.13
C ALA A 180 -13.17 4.45 13.73
N ALA A 181 -12.44 3.90 12.77
CA ALA A 181 -11.25 4.51 12.23
C ALA A 181 -11.53 5.81 11.45
N PHE A 182 -12.69 5.91 10.79
CA PHE A 182 -13.13 7.15 10.12
C PHE A 182 -13.76 8.18 11.08
N ASP A 183 -14.25 7.75 12.21
CA ASP A 183 -14.83 8.65 13.23
C ASP A 183 -13.75 9.19 14.20
N ALA A 184 -12.49 8.68 14.13
CA ALA A 184 -11.40 9.08 15.02
C ALA A 184 -10.80 10.41 14.61
#